data_1ca5373c161c0d3542187ed0b4dc6b8f
#
_entry.id   1ca5373c161c0d3542187ed0b4dc6b8f
#
_cell.length_a   1.000
_cell.length_b   1.000
_cell.length_c   1.000
_cell.angle_alpha   90.00
_cell.angle_beta   90.00
_cell.angle_gamma   90.00
#
_symmetry.space_group_name_H-M   'P 1'
#
loop_
_entity.id
_entity.type
_entity.pdbx_description
1 polymer ?
#
loop_
_entity_poly.entity_id
_entity_poly.type
_entity_poly.pdbx_seq_one_letter_code
_entity_poly.pdbx_strand_id
1 'polypeptide(L)'
;MNTSWTWIWLVVAAAILLLVVMSMRRVGRKENYTLARDRESKDRFEMLRQDLARLYPNIDKLDLNGLVSCIPEDSYTENKKHVAICLRNKEGVYYPYEKLLKIGIHELAHVMSKEYDPDHTTPEFIHNYSSLMNKASELGYNVE
;
A
#
# COMPACT_ATOMS: atom_id res chain seq x y z
N MET A 1 -3.33 53.43 20.31
CA MET A 1 -3.48 52.40 19.29
C MET A 1 -3.57 51.06 19.99
N ASN A 2 -4.74 50.34 19.80
CA ASN A 2 -5.06 49.16 20.59
C ASN A 2 -4.19 47.97 20.21
N THR A 3 -3.20 47.65 21.04
CA THR A 3 -2.30 46.49 20.90
C THR A 3 -3.02 45.13 20.91
N SER A 4 -4.27 45.07 21.41
CA SER A 4 -5.02 43.82 21.46
C SER A 4 -5.50 43.30 20.10
N TRP A 5 -5.80 44.20 19.15
CA TRP A 5 -6.27 43.82 17.81
C TRP A 5 -5.17 43.22 16.93
N THR A 6 -3.93 43.68 17.10
CA THR A 6 -2.78 43.18 16.34
C THR A 6 -2.45 41.73 16.70
N TRP A 7 -2.59 41.31 17.96
CA TRP A 7 -2.40 39.96 18.42
C TRP A 7 -3.45 38.99 17.85
N ILE A 8 -4.70 39.44 17.77
CA ILE A 8 -5.80 38.65 17.19
C ILE A 8 -5.49 38.32 15.72
N TRP A 9 -5.08 39.31 14.94
CA TRP A 9 -4.75 39.10 13.53
C TRP A 9 -3.53 38.21 13.33
N LEU A 10 -2.53 38.25 14.20
CA LEU A 10 -1.37 37.37 14.15
C LEU A 10 -1.75 35.91 14.43
N VAL A 11 -2.63 35.68 15.41
CA VAL A 11 -3.12 34.33 15.73
C VAL A 11 -3.97 33.76 14.58
N VAL A 12 -4.84 34.56 13.98
CA VAL A 12 -5.66 34.15 12.83
C VAL A 12 -4.79 33.83 11.62
N ALA A 13 -3.79 34.67 11.32
CA ALA A 13 -2.86 34.42 10.22
C ALA A 13 -2.04 33.15 10.43
N ALA A 14 -1.56 32.89 11.64
CA ALA A 14 -0.84 31.66 11.98
C ALA A 14 -1.74 30.41 11.85
N ALA A 15 -3.00 30.48 12.27
CA ALA A 15 -3.94 29.38 12.12
C ALA A 15 -4.26 29.07 10.65
N ILE A 16 -4.46 30.10 9.82
CA ILE A 16 -4.66 29.96 8.37
C ILE A 16 -3.44 29.33 7.72
N LEU A 17 -2.24 29.81 8.04
CA LEU A 17 -0.99 29.25 7.51
C LEU A 17 -0.83 27.76 7.88
N LEU A 18 -1.16 27.41 9.12
CA LEU A 18 -1.12 26.01 9.59
C LEU A 18 -2.10 25.12 8.83
N LEU A 19 -3.32 25.60 8.57
CA LEU A 19 -4.32 24.89 7.78
C LEU A 19 -3.87 24.70 6.32
N VAL A 20 -3.26 25.71 5.72
CA VAL A 20 -2.72 25.64 4.35
C VAL A 20 -1.58 24.62 4.29
N VAL A 21 -0.64 24.65 5.24
CA VAL A 21 0.47 23.68 5.30
C VAL A 21 -0.04 22.27 5.53
N MET A 22 -1.05 22.07 6.38
CA MET A 22 -1.66 20.76 6.59
C MET A 22 -2.42 20.26 5.36
N SER A 23 -3.11 21.14 4.63
CA SER A 23 -3.78 20.76 3.39
C SER A 23 -2.79 20.43 2.27
N MET A 24 -1.70 21.20 2.13
CA MET A 24 -0.63 20.89 1.17
C MET A 24 0.04 19.54 1.48
N ARG A 25 0.27 19.21 2.75
CA ARG A 25 0.82 17.90 3.13
C ARG A 25 -0.13 16.73 2.81
N ARG A 26 -1.46 16.95 2.89
CA ARG A 26 -2.47 15.94 2.51
C ARG A 26 -2.54 15.76 0.99
N VAL A 27 -2.46 16.84 0.22
CA VAL A 27 -2.45 16.79 -1.25
C VAL A 27 -1.17 16.13 -1.75
N GLY A 28 0.00 16.51 -1.24
CA GLY A 28 1.29 15.92 -1.61
C GLY A 28 1.39 14.41 -1.35
N ARG A 29 0.67 13.88 -0.35
CA ARG A 29 0.67 12.43 -0.07
C ARG A 29 -0.15 11.62 -1.10
N LYS A 30 -1.17 12.21 -1.73
CA LYS A 30 -1.96 11.53 -2.77
C LYS A 30 -1.32 11.55 -4.16
N GLU A 31 -0.44 12.49 -4.45
CA GLU A 31 0.23 12.63 -5.76
C GLU A 31 1.39 11.66 -5.97
N ASN A 32 1.85 10.97 -4.92
CA ASN A 32 3.02 10.10 -4.96
C ASN A 32 2.72 8.66 -5.44
N TYR A 33 1.45 8.34 -5.73
CA TYR A 33 1.07 7.01 -6.22
C TYR A 33 0.54 7.10 -7.65
N THR A 34 1.20 6.44 -8.57
CA THR A 34 0.76 6.34 -9.97
C THR A 34 0.29 4.93 -10.26
N LEU A 35 -0.98 4.81 -10.67
CA LEU A 35 -1.56 3.53 -11.08
C LEU A 35 -0.85 2.96 -12.30
N ALA A 36 -0.76 1.65 -12.39
CA ALA A 36 -0.27 0.92 -13.54
C ALA A 36 -1.20 1.15 -14.75
N ARG A 37 -0.80 2.03 -15.66
CA ARG A 37 -1.58 2.38 -16.85
C ARG A 37 -0.95 1.94 -18.16
N ASP A 38 0.38 1.80 -18.20
CA ASP A 38 1.07 1.25 -19.35
C ASP A 38 0.83 -0.26 -19.50
N ARG A 39 1.00 -0.78 -20.72
CA ARG A 39 0.68 -2.17 -21.05
C ARG A 39 1.50 -3.15 -20.21
N GLU A 40 2.81 -2.93 -20.10
CA GLU A 40 3.69 -3.83 -19.36
C GLU A 40 3.31 -3.93 -17.87
N SER A 41 3.03 -2.79 -17.23
CA SER A 41 2.60 -2.76 -15.83
C SER A 41 1.27 -3.46 -15.62
N LYS A 42 0.33 -3.31 -16.57
CA LYS A 42 -0.97 -4.01 -16.52
C LYS A 42 -0.81 -5.52 -16.68
N ASP A 43 0.00 -5.96 -17.62
CA ASP A 43 0.23 -7.38 -17.88
C ASP A 43 0.91 -8.04 -16.67
N ARG A 44 1.92 -7.39 -16.07
CA ARG A 44 2.60 -7.85 -14.86
C ARG A 44 1.65 -7.93 -13.66
N PHE A 45 0.83 -6.91 -13.48
CA PHE A 45 -0.12 -6.86 -12.39
C PHE A 45 -1.23 -7.91 -12.56
N GLU A 46 -1.75 -8.10 -13.75
CA GLU A 46 -2.79 -9.11 -14.01
C GLU A 46 -2.26 -10.53 -13.79
N MET A 47 -1.03 -10.82 -14.19
CA MET A 47 -0.38 -12.10 -13.88
C MET A 47 -0.28 -12.32 -12.36
N LEU A 48 0.16 -11.31 -11.62
CA LEU A 48 0.23 -11.35 -10.16
C LEU A 48 -1.17 -11.57 -9.55
N ARG A 49 -2.19 -10.84 -10.02
CA ARG A 49 -3.57 -10.96 -9.54
C ARG A 49 -4.12 -12.37 -9.72
N GLN A 50 -3.86 -12.99 -10.86
CA GLN A 50 -4.28 -14.36 -11.15
C GLN A 50 -3.63 -15.37 -10.21
N ASP A 51 -2.35 -15.22 -9.92
CA ASP A 51 -1.64 -16.12 -9.01
C ASP A 51 -2.07 -15.90 -7.55
N LEU A 52 -2.29 -14.65 -7.13
CA LEU A 52 -2.86 -14.35 -5.82
C LEU A 52 -4.30 -14.90 -5.67
N ALA A 53 -5.08 -14.95 -6.74
CA ALA A 53 -6.42 -15.56 -6.73
C ALA A 53 -6.39 -17.07 -6.44
N ARG A 54 -5.34 -17.77 -6.85
CA ARG A 54 -5.13 -19.18 -6.50
C ARG A 54 -4.84 -19.37 -5.01
N LEU A 55 -4.18 -18.39 -4.40
CA LEU A 55 -3.86 -18.40 -2.97
C LEU A 55 -5.05 -17.95 -2.12
N TYR A 56 -5.76 -16.93 -2.56
CA TYR A 56 -6.88 -16.32 -1.87
C TYR A 56 -8.12 -16.22 -2.78
N PRO A 57 -9.05 -17.19 -2.73
CA PRO A 57 -10.20 -17.25 -3.63
C PRO A 57 -11.16 -16.05 -3.57
N ASN A 58 -11.11 -15.25 -2.49
CA ASN A 58 -11.93 -14.05 -2.35
C ASN A 58 -11.27 -12.78 -2.91
N ILE A 59 -10.23 -12.91 -3.74
CA ILE A 59 -9.46 -11.78 -4.30
C ILE A 59 -10.37 -10.76 -5.01
N ASP A 60 -11.42 -11.20 -5.68
CA ASP A 60 -12.36 -10.33 -6.41
C ASP A 60 -13.21 -9.44 -5.49
N LYS A 61 -13.22 -9.71 -4.18
CA LYS A 61 -13.86 -8.85 -3.18
C LYS A 61 -12.96 -7.70 -2.73
N LEU A 62 -11.68 -7.71 -3.13
CA LEU A 62 -10.70 -6.70 -2.79
C LEU A 62 -10.61 -5.66 -3.90
N ASP A 63 -10.38 -4.42 -3.49
CA ASP A 63 -9.94 -3.36 -4.38
C ASP A 63 -8.42 -3.44 -4.51
N LEU A 64 -7.96 -4.28 -5.44
CA LEU A 64 -6.55 -4.59 -5.65
C LEU A 64 -5.99 -3.73 -6.78
N ASN A 65 -4.94 -2.97 -6.52
CA ASN A 65 -4.35 -2.02 -7.43
C ASN A 65 -2.83 -2.21 -7.58
N GLY A 66 -2.34 -2.20 -8.82
CA GLY A 66 -0.92 -2.11 -9.13
C GLY A 66 -0.47 -0.66 -9.22
N LEU A 67 0.63 -0.32 -8.58
CA LEU A 67 1.24 1.01 -8.58
C LEU A 67 2.61 0.97 -9.26
N VAL A 68 2.90 1.97 -10.10
CA VAL A 68 4.21 2.10 -10.78
C VAL A 68 5.10 3.16 -10.17
N SER A 69 4.54 4.03 -9.34
CA SER A 69 5.30 5.01 -8.55
C SER A 69 4.77 4.97 -7.13
N CYS A 70 5.63 4.60 -6.21
CA CYS A 70 5.35 4.50 -4.79
C CYS A 70 6.39 5.29 -4.01
N ILE A 71 5.96 6.33 -3.33
CA ILE A 71 6.81 7.10 -2.43
C ILE A 71 6.01 7.32 -1.13
N PRO A 72 6.41 6.69 -0.02
CA PRO A 72 7.47 5.70 0.15
C PRO A 72 7.24 4.40 -0.63
N GLU A 73 8.27 3.58 -0.79
CA GLU A 73 8.28 2.32 -1.58
C GLU A 73 7.47 1.18 -0.95
N ASP A 74 6.31 1.48 -0.41
CA ASP A 74 5.55 0.50 0.33
C ASP A 74 4.27 0.14 -0.41
N SER A 75 4.09 -1.15 -0.63
CA SER A 75 2.77 -1.73 -0.81
C SER A 75 2.01 -1.59 0.50
N TYR A 76 0.69 -1.52 0.44
CA TYR A 76 -0.11 -1.35 1.65
C TYR A 76 -1.49 -1.99 1.54
N THR A 77 -2.02 -2.35 2.70
CA THR A 77 -3.41 -2.78 2.87
C THR A 77 -4.15 -1.79 3.77
N GLU A 78 -5.27 -1.25 3.28
CA GLU A 78 -6.13 -0.35 4.02
C GLU A 78 -7.52 -0.95 4.20
N ASN A 79 -8.04 -0.87 5.45
CA ASN A 79 -9.39 -1.34 5.81
C ASN A 79 -9.67 -2.80 5.42
N LYS A 80 -8.65 -3.66 5.35
CA LYS A 80 -8.75 -5.08 4.96
C LYS A 80 -9.39 -5.33 3.58
N LYS A 81 -9.42 -4.32 2.75
CA LYS A 81 -10.13 -4.35 1.47
C LYS A 81 -9.36 -3.67 0.33
N HIS A 82 -8.74 -2.54 0.60
CA HIS A 82 -7.96 -1.81 -0.40
C HIS A 82 -6.52 -2.27 -0.30
N VAL A 83 -6.03 -2.91 -1.36
CA VAL A 83 -4.66 -3.43 -1.44
C VAL A 83 -3.95 -2.77 -2.59
N ALA A 84 -2.82 -2.15 -2.33
CA ALA A 84 -1.99 -1.52 -3.33
C ALA A 84 -0.60 -2.16 -3.36
N ILE A 85 -0.18 -2.64 -4.52
CA ILE A 85 1.09 -3.34 -4.71
C ILE A 85 2.00 -2.52 -5.61
N CYS A 86 3.16 -2.14 -5.09
CA CYS A 86 4.21 -1.45 -5.83
C CYS A 86 4.92 -2.42 -6.78
N LEU A 87 4.87 -2.14 -8.07
CA LEU A 87 5.48 -2.98 -9.10
C LEU A 87 6.95 -2.64 -9.35
N ARG A 88 7.37 -1.42 -8.98
CA ARG A 88 8.73 -0.90 -9.23
C ARG A 88 9.35 -0.38 -7.94
N ASN A 89 10.68 -0.39 -7.90
CA ASN A 89 11.44 0.25 -6.83
C ASN A 89 11.58 1.78 -7.08
N LYS A 90 12.26 2.49 -6.17
CA LYS A 90 12.48 3.96 -6.26
C LYS A 90 13.27 4.39 -7.50
N GLU A 91 14.06 3.50 -8.08
CA GLU A 91 14.78 3.73 -9.32
C GLU A 91 13.90 3.50 -10.56
N GLY A 92 12.62 3.13 -10.39
CA GLY A 92 11.67 2.86 -11.48
C GLY A 92 11.87 1.50 -12.14
N VAL A 93 12.68 0.60 -11.56
CA VAL A 93 12.93 -0.75 -12.05
C VAL A 93 11.88 -1.71 -11.49
N TYR A 94 11.33 -2.56 -12.34
CA TYR A 94 10.38 -3.58 -11.90
C TYR A 94 11.02 -4.55 -10.91
N TYR A 95 10.28 -4.87 -9.86
CA TYR A 95 10.66 -5.97 -8.99
C TYR A 95 10.65 -7.30 -9.76
N PRO A 96 11.56 -8.23 -9.43
CA PRO A 96 11.45 -9.63 -9.87
C PRO A 96 10.10 -10.21 -9.47
N TYR A 97 9.57 -11.13 -10.28
CA TYR A 97 8.23 -11.65 -10.07
C TYR A 97 8.05 -12.33 -8.70
N GLU A 98 9.05 -13.11 -8.28
CA GLU A 98 9.05 -13.77 -6.98
C GLU A 98 8.92 -12.77 -5.82
N LYS A 99 9.59 -11.61 -5.94
CA LYS A 99 9.46 -10.53 -4.97
C LYS A 99 8.06 -9.91 -4.98
N LEU A 100 7.47 -9.69 -6.16
CA LEU A 100 6.10 -9.19 -6.28
C LEU A 100 5.09 -10.17 -5.66
N LEU A 101 5.26 -11.46 -5.88
CA LEU A 101 4.41 -12.48 -5.30
C LEU A 101 4.51 -12.49 -3.77
N LYS A 102 5.72 -12.40 -3.21
CA LYS A 102 5.91 -12.29 -1.76
C LYS A 102 5.26 -11.03 -1.17
N ILE A 103 5.38 -9.89 -1.85
CA ILE A 103 4.71 -8.65 -1.45
C ILE A 103 3.20 -8.85 -1.47
N GLY A 104 2.64 -9.43 -2.54
CA GLY A 104 1.21 -9.72 -2.63
C GLY A 104 0.71 -10.66 -1.53
N ILE A 105 1.47 -11.71 -1.21
CA ILE A 105 1.18 -12.63 -0.09
C ILE A 105 1.19 -11.89 1.24
N HIS A 106 2.15 -11.00 1.45
CA HIS A 106 2.25 -10.19 2.66
C HIS A 106 1.00 -9.31 2.85
N GLU A 107 0.59 -8.60 1.81
CA GLU A 107 -0.62 -7.77 1.85
C GLU A 107 -1.90 -8.61 2.06
N LEU A 108 -2.00 -9.80 1.45
CA LEU A 108 -3.09 -10.72 1.72
C LEU A 108 -3.12 -11.22 3.17
N ALA A 109 -1.96 -11.42 3.80
CA ALA A 109 -1.90 -11.77 5.21
C ALA A 109 -2.50 -10.66 6.10
N HIS A 110 -2.28 -9.38 5.76
CA HIS A 110 -2.95 -8.26 6.42
C HIS A 110 -4.47 -8.25 6.20
N VAL A 111 -4.93 -8.56 4.98
CA VAL A 111 -6.38 -8.70 4.69
C VAL A 111 -7.02 -9.76 5.56
N MET A 112 -6.34 -10.90 5.75
CA MET A 112 -6.85 -12.04 6.50
C MET A 112 -6.79 -11.86 8.02
N SER A 113 -5.90 -10.99 8.51
CA SER A 113 -5.72 -10.75 9.95
C SER A 113 -6.78 -9.79 10.47
N LYS A 114 -7.38 -10.07 11.63
CA LYS A 114 -8.44 -9.25 12.23
C LYS A 114 -7.88 -7.96 12.83
N GLU A 115 -6.74 -8.06 13.50
CA GLU A 115 -6.10 -6.95 14.18
C GLU A 115 -5.25 -6.12 13.21
N TYR A 116 -5.07 -4.85 13.54
CA TYR A 116 -4.08 -4.00 12.89
C TYR A 116 -2.71 -4.32 13.48
N ASP A 117 -1.80 -4.79 12.64
CA ASP A 117 -0.46 -5.23 13.06
C ASP A 117 0.63 -4.61 12.16
N PRO A 118 1.03 -3.36 12.43
CA PRO A 118 2.07 -2.69 11.63
C PRO A 118 3.46 -3.31 11.84
N ASP A 119 3.68 -3.98 12.98
CA ASP A 119 4.97 -4.56 13.35
C ASP A 119 5.08 -6.04 12.94
N HIS A 120 4.01 -6.63 12.38
CA HIS A 120 3.97 -8.03 11.90
C HIS A 120 4.31 -9.06 12.98
N THR A 121 3.94 -8.79 14.22
CA THR A 121 4.29 -9.58 15.40
C THR A 121 3.14 -10.41 15.93
N THR A 122 1.91 -10.14 15.52
CA THR A 122 0.76 -10.91 15.99
C THR A 122 0.81 -12.35 15.49
N PRO A 123 0.46 -13.34 16.36
CA PRO A 123 0.40 -14.73 15.95
C PRO A 123 -0.53 -14.97 14.75
N GLU A 124 -1.60 -14.19 14.64
CA GLU A 124 -2.56 -14.30 13.54
C GLU A 124 -1.92 -13.90 12.20
N PHE A 125 -1.20 -12.76 12.14
CA PHE A 125 -0.50 -12.35 10.93
C PHE A 125 0.56 -13.38 10.52
N ILE A 126 1.40 -13.80 11.46
CA ILE A 126 2.46 -14.79 11.22
C ILE A 126 1.86 -16.10 10.68
N HIS A 127 0.74 -16.57 11.27
CA HIS A 127 0.05 -17.76 10.82
C HIS A 127 -0.50 -17.59 9.39
N ASN A 128 -1.20 -16.50 9.10
CA ASN A 128 -1.77 -16.22 7.78
C ASN A 128 -0.69 -16.13 6.71
N TYR A 129 0.39 -15.38 6.99
CA TYR A 129 1.52 -15.25 6.08
C TYR A 129 2.19 -16.60 5.80
N SER A 130 2.52 -17.36 6.83
CA SER A 130 3.13 -18.68 6.68
C SER A 130 2.24 -19.66 5.93
N SER A 131 0.94 -19.63 6.19
CA SER A 131 -0.04 -20.47 5.48
C SER A 131 -0.09 -20.17 3.98
N LEU A 132 -0.11 -18.88 3.61
CA LEU A 132 -0.10 -18.46 2.21
C LEU A 132 1.23 -18.79 1.53
N MET A 133 2.37 -18.64 2.21
CA MET A 133 3.70 -19.00 1.69
C MET A 133 3.80 -20.50 1.44
N ASN A 134 3.34 -21.34 2.38
CA ASN A 134 3.31 -22.79 2.20
C ASN A 134 2.44 -23.19 1.00
N LYS A 135 1.24 -22.61 0.88
CA LYS A 135 0.35 -22.85 -0.25
C LYS A 135 0.97 -22.42 -1.59
N ALA A 136 1.69 -21.30 -1.61
CA ALA A 136 2.42 -20.86 -2.80
C ALA A 136 3.51 -21.86 -3.18
N SER A 137 4.28 -22.37 -2.23
CA SER A 137 5.29 -23.40 -2.45
C SER A 137 4.67 -24.70 -2.97
N GLU A 138 3.55 -25.15 -2.41
CA GLU A 138 2.80 -26.33 -2.89
C GLU A 138 2.30 -26.18 -4.34
N LEU A 139 1.98 -24.96 -4.77
CA LEU A 139 1.60 -24.63 -6.14
C LEU A 139 2.83 -24.47 -7.08
N GLY A 140 4.05 -24.64 -6.57
CA GLY A 140 5.28 -24.58 -7.35
C GLY A 140 5.86 -23.19 -7.55
N TYR A 141 5.38 -22.20 -6.80
CA TYR A 141 5.98 -20.86 -6.84
C TYR A 141 7.29 -20.84 -6.03
N ASN A 142 8.31 -20.18 -6.58
CA ASN A 142 9.56 -19.94 -5.85
C ASN A 142 9.36 -18.74 -4.91
N VAL A 143 9.13 -19.03 -3.63
CA VAL A 143 8.87 -18.02 -2.57
C VAL A 143 9.85 -18.15 -1.39
N GLU A 144 11.04 -18.73 -1.63
CA GLU A 144 12.12 -18.80 -0.62
C GLU A 144 12.75 -17.43 -0.30
#